data_cab01fb5d413ecbd7092a56d11a6a4a8
#
_entry.id   cab01fb5d413ecbd7092a56d11a6a4a8
#
_cell.length_a   1.000
_cell.length_b   1.000
_cell.length_c   1.000
_cell.angle_alpha   90.00
_cell.angle_beta   90.00
_cell.angle_gamma   90.00
#
_symmetry.space_group_name_H-M   'P 1'
#
loop_
_entity.id
_entity.type
_entity.pdbx_description
1 polymer ?
#
loop_
_entity_poly.entity_id
_entity_poly.type
_entity_poly.pdbx_seq_one_letter_code
_entity_poly.pdbx_strand_id
1 'polypeptide(L)'
;VTILRPVTVYGVRPQLDKSEWFQTIDYLATNYNVDLKGSTKYVAVGSVVQAIQKVMGNAEASGKIYHLIDGHIHNLYLGKLIAETIDSIGECEGVMGEDGVPMSNQAALDLGVEFPGQERIVEYIKLIHKLQGEYGGERNIQNW
;
A
#
# COMPACT_ATOMS: atom_id res chain seq x y z
N VAL A 1 -6.66 -26.97 2.66
CA VAL A 1 -6.92 -25.55 2.34
C VAL A 1 -5.88 -24.68 2.99
N THR A 2 -5.33 -23.76 2.24
CA THR A 2 -4.43 -22.70 2.74
C THR A 2 -5.15 -21.37 2.64
N ILE A 3 -5.08 -20.57 3.68
CA ILE A 3 -5.76 -19.27 3.74
C ILE A 3 -4.70 -18.17 3.77
N LEU A 4 -4.79 -17.24 2.82
CA LEU A 4 -4.02 -16.01 2.82
C LEU A 4 -4.92 -14.85 3.23
N ARG A 5 -4.49 -14.08 4.22
CA ARG A 5 -5.22 -12.93 4.75
C ARG A 5 -4.41 -11.64 4.58
N PRO A 6 -4.46 -11.01 3.41
CA PRO A 6 -3.81 -9.72 3.24
C PRO A 6 -4.58 -8.61 3.94
N VAL A 7 -3.84 -7.64 4.43
CA VAL A 7 -4.36 -6.35 4.89
C VAL A 7 -4.60 -5.44 3.68
N THR A 8 -4.63 -4.13 3.84
CA THR A 8 -4.77 -3.22 2.70
C THR A 8 -3.63 -3.43 1.70
N VAL A 9 -3.97 -3.90 0.50
CA VAL A 9 -3.00 -4.17 -0.56
C VAL A 9 -2.83 -2.91 -1.42
N TYR A 10 -1.59 -2.45 -1.57
CA TYR A 10 -1.30 -1.35 -2.48
C TYR A 10 -0.53 -1.81 -3.72
N GLY A 11 -0.86 -1.21 -4.84
CA GLY A 11 -0.29 -1.47 -6.15
C GLY A 11 -1.05 -0.69 -7.21
N VAL A 12 -0.46 -0.52 -8.38
CA VAL A 12 -1.11 0.18 -9.48
C VAL A 12 -2.22 -0.68 -10.06
N ARG A 13 -3.42 -0.10 -10.17
CA ARG A 13 -4.58 -0.76 -10.79
C ARG A 13 -4.78 -0.31 -12.23
N PRO A 14 -5.42 -1.12 -13.09
CA PRO A 14 -5.78 -0.71 -14.44
C PRO A 14 -6.61 0.57 -14.48
N GLN A 15 -7.55 0.75 -13.55
CA GLN A 15 -8.17 2.04 -13.27
C GLN A 15 -7.30 2.78 -12.27
N LEU A 16 -6.52 3.74 -12.73
CA LEU A 16 -5.51 4.40 -11.92
C LEU A 16 -6.10 5.05 -10.67
N ASP A 17 -7.28 5.68 -10.81
CA ASP A 17 -7.99 6.35 -9.71
C ASP A 17 -8.51 5.39 -8.63
N LYS A 18 -8.45 4.10 -8.85
CA LYS A 18 -8.78 3.06 -7.86
C LYS A 18 -7.55 2.51 -7.12
N SER A 19 -6.37 2.96 -7.50
CA SER A 19 -5.14 2.60 -6.79
C SER A 19 -5.15 3.19 -5.37
N GLU A 20 -4.58 2.46 -4.42
CA GLU A 20 -4.54 2.93 -3.02
C GLU A 20 -3.86 4.29 -2.91
N TRP A 21 -4.41 5.14 -2.06
CA TRP A 21 -3.93 6.50 -1.77
C TRP A 21 -3.91 7.46 -2.96
N PHE A 22 -4.47 7.05 -4.10
CA PHE A 22 -4.51 7.88 -5.31
C PHE A 22 -5.04 9.29 -5.03
N GLN A 23 -6.18 9.40 -4.33
CA GLN A 23 -6.84 10.68 -4.09
C GLN A 23 -6.00 11.59 -3.20
N THR A 24 -5.36 11.04 -2.17
CA THR A 24 -4.45 11.81 -1.30
C THR A 24 -3.24 12.31 -2.09
N ILE A 25 -2.66 11.45 -2.93
CA ILE A 25 -1.54 11.84 -3.79
C ILE A 25 -1.97 12.93 -4.78
N ASP A 26 -3.16 12.78 -5.37
CA ASP A 26 -3.70 13.74 -6.34
C ASP A 26 -3.95 15.12 -5.71
N TYR A 27 -4.56 15.16 -4.53
CA TYR A 27 -4.77 16.41 -3.80
C TYR A 27 -3.46 17.09 -3.43
N LEU A 28 -2.51 16.34 -2.90
CA LEU A 28 -1.20 16.89 -2.55
C LEU A 28 -0.39 17.30 -3.77
N ALA A 29 -0.54 16.60 -4.90
CA ALA A 29 0.10 16.98 -6.16
C ALA A 29 -0.39 18.33 -6.68
N THR A 30 -1.61 18.73 -6.36
CA THR A 30 -2.18 20.04 -6.69
C THR A 30 -2.06 21.05 -5.56
N ASN A 31 -1.26 20.73 -4.54
CA ASN A 31 -0.97 21.58 -3.38
C ASN A 31 -2.20 21.91 -2.51
N TYR A 32 -3.21 21.06 -2.52
CA TYR A 32 -4.31 21.17 -1.58
C TYR A 32 -3.93 20.62 -0.21
N ASN A 33 -4.53 21.19 0.82
CA ASN A 33 -4.42 20.66 2.17
C ASN A 33 -5.31 19.43 2.33
N VAL A 34 -4.88 18.48 3.13
CA VAL A 34 -5.64 17.27 3.41
C VAL A 34 -5.81 17.08 4.91
N ASP A 35 -6.96 16.59 5.31
CA ASP A 35 -7.27 16.19 6.67
C ASP A 35 -7.33 14.67 6.73
N LEU A 36 -6.41 14.08 7.48
CA LEU A 36 -6.18 12.65 7.54
C LEU A 36 -6.35 12.13 8.96
N LYS A 37 -7.07 11.03 9.08
CA LYS A 37 -7.31 10.37 10.37
C LYS A 37 -7.25 8.87 10.21
N GLY A 38 -7.02 8.18 11.32
CA GLY A 38 -6.91 6.74 11.34
C GLY A 38 -5.52 6.23 10.96
N SER A 39 -5.45 4.95 10.75
CA SER A 39 -4.22 4.25 10.42
C SER A 39 -4.48 3.14 9.42
N THR A 40 -3.44 2.69 8.75
CA THR A 40 -3.52 1.66 7.72
C THR A 40 -2.48 0.59 7.98
N LYS A 41 -2.90 -0.66 8.01
CA LYS A 41 -2.02 -1.82 7.87
C LYS A 41 -1.89 -2.10 6.38
N TYR A 42 -0.68 -2.26 5.90
CA TYR A 42 -0.42 -2.32 4.46
C TYR A 42 0.45 -3.50 4.07
N VAL A 43 0.29 -3.93 2.83
CA VAL A 43 1.15 -4.91 2.16
C VAL A 43 1.21 -4.59 0.67
N ALA A 44 2.40 -4.67 0.09
CA ALA A 44 2.57 -4.49 -1.34
C ALA A 44 1.97 -5.67 -2.12
N VAL A 45 1.38 -5.40 -3.27
CA VAL A 45 0.82 -6.45 -4.14
C VAL A 45 1.86 -7.51 -4.51
N GLY A 46 3.12 -7.13 -4.68
CA GLY A 46 4.21 -8.07 -4.97
C GLY A 46 4.42 -9.11 -3.88
N SER A 47 4.27 -8.73 -2.61
CA SER A 47 4.35 -9.68 -1.48
C SER A 47 3.18 -10.65 -1.48
N VAL A 48 1.98 -10.20 -1.85
CA VAL A 48 0.80 -11.09 -1.99
C VAL A 48 1.03 -12.10 -3.12
N VAL A 49 1.54 -11.67 -4.26
CA VAL A 49 1.89 -12.56 -5.39
C VAL A 49 2.93 -13.59 -4.96
N GLN A 50 3.97 -13.16 -4.25
CA GLN A 50 4.98 -14.05 -3.70
C GLN A 50 4.38 -15.11 -2.77
N ALA A 51 3.48 -14.70 -1.87
CA ALA A 51 2.80 -15.63 -0.97
C ALA A 51 1.99 -16.68 -1.73
N ILE A 52 1.25 -16.26 -2.76
CA ILE A 52 0.51 -17.18 -3.62
C ILE A 52 1.45 -18.21 -4.25
N GLN A 53 2.56 -17.75 -4.82
CA GLN A 53 3.56 -18.63 -5.44
C GLN A 53 4.18 -19.62 -4.44
N LYS A 54 4.43 -19.16 -3.22
CA LYS A 54 5.05 -20.00 -2.17
C LYS A 54 4.11 -21.08 -1.61
N VAL A 55 2.81 -20.84 -1.60
CA VAL A 55 1.84 -21.82 -1.10
C VAL A 55 1.38 -22.80 -2.18
N MET A 56 1.43 -22.41 -3.44
CA MET A 56 1.04 -23.29 -4.55
C MET A 56 1.93 -24.51 -4.61
N GLY A 57 1.32 -25.70 -4.55
CA GLY A 57 2.05 -26.96 -4.58
C GLY A 57 2.85 -27.27 -3.32
N ASN A 58 2.73 -26.50 -2.27
CA ASN A 58 3.42 -26.71 -1.00
C ASN A 58 2.52 -27.45 0.00
N ALA A 59 2.76 -28.74 0.18
CA ALA A 59 1.97 -29.57 1.09
C ALA A 59 2.06 -29.11 2.56
N GLU A 60 3.20 -28.52 2.96
CA GLU A 60 3.39 -28.02 4.33
C GLU A 60 2.52 -26.79 4.63
N ALA A 61 2.07 -26.06 3.61
CA ALA A 61 1.16 -24.92 3.77
C ALA A 61 -0.30 -25.35 3.97
N SER A 62 -0.63 -26.62 3.76
CA SER A 62 -2.01 -27.11 3.91
C SER A 62 -2.52 -26.96 5.33
N GLY A 63 -3.71 -26.40 5.46
CA GLY A 63 -4.35 -26.16 6.76
C GLY A 63 -3.84 -24.94 7.50
N LYS A 64 -2.92 -24.18 6.93
CA LYS A 64 -2.33 -23.00 7.58
C LYS A 64 -2.97 -21.70 7.11
N ILE A 65 -2.87 -20.70 7.97
CA ILE A 65 -3.32 -19.32 7.71
C ILE A 65 -2.09 -18.41 7.75
N TYR A 66 -1.94 -17.59 6.71
CA TYR A 66 -0.84 -16.64 6.60
C TYR A 66 -1.39 -15.22 6.58
N HIS A 67 -1.01 -14.42 7.57
CA HIS A 67 -1.30 -12.99 7.57
C HIS A 67 -0.24 -12.26 6.76
N LEU A 68 -0.69 -11.52 5.74
CA LEU A 68 0.19 -10.78 4.85
C LEU A 68 0.12 -9.30 5.21
N ILE A 69 1.03 -8.91 6.07
CA ILE A 69 1.19 -7.54 6.55
C ILE A 69 2.66 -7.16 6.53
N ASP A 70 2.98 -6.04 5.88
CA ASP A 70 4.32 -5.47 5.91
C ASP A 70 4.49 -4.54 7.11
N GLY A 71 3.55 -3.63 7.30
CA GLY A 71 3.62 -2.69 8.39
C GLY A 71 2.30 -1.97 8.65
N HIS A 72 2.38 -1.03 9.55
CA HIS A 72 1.30 -0.18 10.00
C HIS A 72 1.76 1.27 9.98
N ILE A 73 0.95 2.17 9.45
CA ILE A 73 1.26 3.58 9.36
C ILE A 73 0.02 4.43 9.69
N HIS A 74 0.20 5.47 10.48
CA HIS A 74 -0.84 6.46 10.68
C HIS A 74 -1.04 7.27 9.40
N ASN A 75 -2.29 7.52 9.00
CA ASN A 75 -2.58 8.19 7.74
C ASN A 75 -2.00 9.61 7.70
N LEU A 76 -1.90 10.28 8.85
CA LEU A 76 -1.23 11.58 8.94
C LEU A 76 0.25 11.49 8.54
N TYR A 77 0.97 10.48 9.01
CA TYR A 77 2.37 10.27 8.62
C TYR A 77 2.51 9.86 7.16
N LEU A 78 1.59 9.05 6.67
CA LEU A 78 1.55 8.69 5.25
C LEU A 78 1.35 9.94 4.38
N GLY A 79 0.43 10.82 4.74
CA GLY A 79 0.23 12.09 4.05
C GLY A 79 1.47 12.96 4.03
N LYS A 80 2.17 13.07 5.16
CA LYS A 80 3.43 13.81 5.24
C LYS A 80 4.53 13.18 4.38
N LEU A 81 4.61 11.85 4.35
CA LEU A 81 5.54 11.12 3.49
C LEU A 81 5.25 11.37 2.01
N ILE A 82 3.97 11.37 1.62
CA ILE A 82 3.55 11.69 0.26
C ILE A 82 3.96 13.12 -0.10
N ALA A 83 3.61 14.09 0.73
CA ALA A 83 3.93 15.50 0.49
C ALA A 83 5.43 15.74 0.32
N GLU A 84 6.23 15.12 1.17
CA GLU A 84 7.70 15.19 1.08
C GLU A 84 8.21 14.54 -0.21
N THR A 85 7.68 13.37 -0.57
CA THR A 85 8.13 12.61 -1.74
C THR A 85 7.88 13.34 -3.05
N ILE A 86 6.75 14.07 -3.17
CA ILE A 86 6.36 14.78 -4.40
C ILE A 86 6.59 16.29 -4.32
N ASP A 87 7.28 16.77 -3.29
CA ASP A 87 7.57 18.20 -3.07
C ASP A 87 6.30 19.08 -3.03
N SER A 88 5.24 18.57 -2.40
CA SER A 88 4.00 19.33 -2.22
C SER A 88 4.15 20.38 -1.13
N ILE A 89 3.56 21.55 -1.34
CA ILE A 89 3.38 22.58 -0.31
C ILE A 89 2.05 22.47 0.44
N GLY A 90 1.22 21.48 0.07
CA GLY A 90 -0.02 21.17 0.79
C GLY A 90 0.27 20.72 2.22
N GLU A 91 -0.55 21.17 3.16
CA GLU A 91 -0.42 20.81 4.56
C GLU A 91 -1.25 19.57 4.88
N CYS A 92 -0.66 18.67 5.66
CA CYS A 92 -1.34 17.51 6.18
C CYS A 92 -1.71 17.76 7.65
N GLU A 93 -3.01 17.79 7.90
CA GLU A 93 -3.58 17.90 9.24
C GLU A 93 -4.34 16.61 9.57
N GLY A 94 -4.57 16.37 10.83
CA GLY A 94 -5.38 15.22 11.22
C GLY A 94 -5.07 14.73 12.62
N VAL A 95 -5.68 13.61 12.94
CA VAL A 95 -5.56 12.96 14.24
C VAL A 95 -4.89 11.61 14.06
N MET A 96 -3.96 11.30 14.96
CA MET A 96 -3.34 9.97 15.02
C MET A 96 -4.42 8.92 15.29
N GLY A 97 -4.44 7.87 14.48
CA GLY A 97 -5.31 6.73 14.73
C GLY A 97 -4.83 5.88 15.91
N GLU A 98 -5.70 5.00 16.35
CA GLU A 98 -5.32 3.98 17.32
C GLU A 98 -4.42 2.93 16.66
N ASP A 99 -3.54 2.31 17.42
CA ASP A 99 -2.60 1.30 16.88
C ASP A 99 -3.30 0.02 16.45
N GLY A 100 -4.51 -0.23 16.91
CA GLY A 100 -5.25 -1.43 16.57
C GLY A 100 -4.64 -2.70 17.16
N VAL A 101 -5.16 -3.85 16.75
CA VAL A 101 -4.68 -5.16 17.21
C VAL A 101 -3.39 -5.51 16.48
N PRO A 102 -2.29 -5.84 17.19
CA PRO A 102 -1.08 -6.30 16.56
C PRO A 102 -1.32 -7.56 15.73
N MET A 103 -0.69 -7.62 14.55
CA MET A 103 -0.73 -8.79 13.68
C MET A 103 0.69 -9.26 13.40
N SER A 104 0.92 -10.57 13.51
CA SER A 104 2.21 -11.16 13.19
C SER A 104 2.21 -11.66 11.74
N ASN A 105 3.29 -11.35 11.01
CA ASN A 105 3.57 -11.90 9.69
C ASN A 105 4.63 -13.01 9.72
N GLN A 106 4.96 -13.52 10.90
CA GLN A 106 6.08 -14.46 11.07
C GLN A 106 5.91 -15.73 10.23
N ALA A 107 4.70 -16.26 10.13
CA ALA A 107 4.44 -17.45 9.31
C ALA A 107 4.75 -17.19 7.82
N ALA A 108 4.41 -16.00 7.33
CA ALA A 108 4.71 -15.60 5.96
C ALA A 108 6.23 -15.41 5.75
N LEU A 109 6.92 -14.81 6.72
CA LEU A 109 8.38 -14.68 6.68
C LEU A 109 9.05 -16.06 6.65
N ASP A 110 8.59 -16.99 7.49
CA ASP A 110 9.12 -18.36 7.52
C ASP A 110 8.87 -19.11 6.20
N LEU A 111 7.80 -18.75 5.49
CA LEU A 111 7.49 -19.27 4.16
C LEU A 111 8.43 -18.71 3.07
N GLY A 112 9.12 -17.61 3.35
CA GLY A 112 10.03 -16.94 2.42
C GLY A 112 9.43 -15.74 1.70
N VAL A 113 8.28 -15.23 2.17
CA VAL A 113 7.70 -13.99 1.63
C VAL A 113 8.54 -12.80 2.09
N GLU A 114 8.84 -11.90 1.16
CA GLU A 114 9.58 -10.68 1.43
C GLU A 114 8.64 -9.49 1.57
N PHE A 115 8.87 -8.67 2.59
CA PHE A 115 8.13 -7.44 2.85
C PHE A 115 9.08 -6.25 2.73
N PRO A 116 8.97 -5.42 1.69
CA PRO A 116 9.97 -4.42 1.36
C PRO A 116 9.97 -3.17 2.26
N GLY A 117 8.98 -3.01 3.12
CA GLY A 117 8.90 -1.86 4.03
C GLY A 117 8.50 -0.56 3.35
N GLN A 118 8.78 0.57 4.03
CA GLN A 118 8.37 1.89 3.57
C GLN A 118 9.08 2.35 2.30
N GLU A 119 10.24 1.81 1.98
CA GLU A 119 10.94 2.13 0.74
C GLU A 119 10.07 1.85 -0.49
N ARG A 120 9.33 0.75 -0.48
CA ARG A 120 8.41 0.41 -1.56
C ARG A 120 7.23 1.37 -1.62
N ILE A 121 6.76 1.89 -0.48
CA ILE A 121 5.71 2.92 -0.44
C ILE A 121 6.19 4.17 -1.16
N VAL A 122 7.41 4.61 -0.90
CA VAL A 122 8.00 5.78 -1.56
C VAL A 122 8.08 5.56 -3.07
N GLU A 123 8.55 4.42 -3.52
CA GLU A 123 8.58 4.06 -4.95
C GLU A 123 7.18 4.08 -5.57
N TYR A 124 6.21 3.54 -4.85
CA TYR A 124 4.82 3.52 -5.29
C TYR A 124 4.23 4.93 -5.42
N ILE A 125 4.47 5.80 -4.43
CA ILE A 125 4.03 7.19 -4.47
C ILE A 125 4.61 7.91 -5.71
N LYS A 126 5.89 7.74 -5.96
CA LYS A 126 6.55 8.31 -7.15
C LYS A 126 5.93 7.80 -8.44
N LEU A 127 5.62 6.51 -8.51
CA LEU A 127 5.01 5.91 -9.69
C LEU A 127 3.59 6.44 -9.92
N ILE A 128 2.75 6.48 -8.89
CA ILE A 128 1.40 7.03 -9.01
C ILE A 128 1.44 8.50 -9.42
N HIS A 129 2.31 9.30 -8.83
CA HIS A 129 2.47 10.71 -9.18
C HIS A 129 2.88 10.89 -10.65
N LYS A 130 3.83 10.09 -11.12
CA LYS A 130 4.25 10.07 -12.52
C LYS A 130 3.09 9.71 -13.46
N LEU A 131 2.34 8.67 -13.13
CA LEU A 131 1.21 8.21 -13.94
C LEU A 131 0.07 9.24 -13.97
N GLN A 132 -0.20 9.93 -12.87
CA GLN A 132 -1.16 11.03 -12.83
C GLN A 132 -0.76 12.14 -13.80
N GLY A 133 0.51 12.46 -13.88
CA GLY A 133 1.03 13.47 -14.80
C GLY A 133 0.96 13.04 -16.28
N GLU A 134 1.21 11.76 -16.56
CA GLU A 134 1.19 11.21 -17.93
C GLU A 134 -0.22 11.05 -18.49
N TYR A 135 -1.17 10.63 -17.65
CA TYR A 135 -2.53 10.30 -18.10
C TYR A 135 -3.55 11.41 -17.83
N GLY A 136 -3.16 12.49 -17.13
CA GLY A 136 -4.01 13.65 -16.91
C GLY A 136 -5.39 13.31 -16.39
N GLY A 137 -6.44 13.69 -17.14
CA GLY A 137 -7.82 13.36 -16.84
C GLY A 137 -8.22 11.94 -17.18
N GLU A 138 -7.44 11.23 -17.97
CA GLU A 138 -7.64 9.81 -18.26
C GLU A 138 -7.00 8.98 -17.16
N ARG A 139 -7.82 8.35 -16.34
CA ARG A 139 -7.35 7.63 -15.17
C ARG A 139 -7.37 6.11 -15.36
N ASN A 140 -7.51 5.70 -16.60
CA ASN A 140 -7.56 4.29 -17.01
C ASN A 140 -6.34 3.94 -17.86
N ILE A 141 -5.57 2.96 -17.39
CA ILE A 141 -4.36 2.49 -18.04
C ILE A 141 -4.50 1.09 -18.65
N GLN A 142 -5.74 0.61 -18.84
CA GLN A 142 -5.99 -0.76 -19.34
C GLN A 142 -5.47 -1.00 -20.76
N ASN A 143 -5.24 0.03 -21.52
CA ASN A 143 -4.81 -0.05 -22.92
C ASN A 143 -3.28 -0.09 -23.09
N TRP A 144 -2.58 -0.34 -22.05
CA TRP A 144 -1.13 -0.51 -22.11
C TRP A 144 -0.76 -1.76 -22.88
#